data_909815954eb95f66830fcab6cf2ab3e8
#
_entry.id   909815954eb95f66830fcab6cf2ab3e8
#
_cell.length_a   1.000
_cell.length_b   1.000
_cell.length_c   1.000
_cell.angle_alpha   90.00
_cell.angle_beta   90.00
_cell.angle_gamma   90.00
#
_symmetry.space_group_name_H-M   'P 1'
#
loop_
_entity.id
_entity.type
_entity.pdbx_description
1 polymer ?
#
loop_
_entity_poly.entity_id
_entity_poly.type
_entity_poly.pdbx_seq_one_letter_code
_entity_poly.pdbx_strand_id
1 'polypeptide(L)'
;MKPDDWPKNPSQRGKINYYPPYNYTGFGLKVVDTYDNGDNTWIGMCNKEGEFAVAYHGIRSSIEAVKNILNSHLKAGENQAYENDEDALHLGKPCGRGVYVTPKINVAEHYTKPLYAEELNKYFRIVFQCRVNPKKIRQPKHKPEYWILNGNGQEIRPYRLLVKQENN
;
A
#
# COMPACT_ATOMS: atom_id res chain seq x y z
N MET A 1 13.91 -10.76 -6.46
CA MET A 1 13.54 -11.74 -5.41
C MET A 1 12.10 -12.15 -5.65
N LYS A 2 11.85 -13.42 -5.88
CA LYS A 2 10.50 -14.00 -6.08
C LYS A 2 9.88 -14.33 -4.72
N PRO A 3 8.57 -14.59 -4.61
CA PRO A 3 7.94 -15.00 -3.35
C PRO A 3 8.61 -16.20 -2.68
N ASP A 4 9.10 -17.15 -3.45
CA ASP A 4 9.79 -18.35 -2.96
C ASP A 4 11.19 -18.05 -2.39
N ASP A 5 11.76 -16.89 -2.73
CA ASP A 5 13.07 -16.43 -2.25
C ASP A 5 12.95 -15.54 -1.00
N TRP A 6 11.74 -15.34 -0.47
CA TRP A 6 11.59 -14.53 0.74
C TRP A 6 12.24 -15.19 1.93
N PRO A 7 12.94 -14.41 2.79
CA PRO A 7 13.63 -14.96 3.94
C PRO A 7 12.64 -15.68 4.86
N LYS A 8 13.06 -16.83 5.39
CA LYS A 8 12.28 -17.60 6.39
C LYS A 8 11.93 -16.75 7.61
N ASN A 9 12.80 -15.80 7.95
CA ASN A 9 12.60 -14.81 9.00
C ASN A 9 12.61 -13.41 8.38
N PRO A 10 11.48 -12.91 7.86
CA PRO A 10 11.41 -11.58 7.26
C PRO A 10 11.69 -10.50 8.30
N SER A 11 12.30 -9.41 7.87
CA SER A 11 12.40 -8.22 8.71
C SER A 11 11.01 -7.68 9.03
N GLN A 12 10.89 -6.93 10.12
CA GLN A 12 9.61 -6.34 10.52
C GLN A 12 9.63 -4.81 10.35
N ARG A 13 8.43 -4.26 10.17
CA ARG A 13 8.15 -2.82 10.23
C ARG A 13 6.85 -2.63 11.01
N GLY A 14 6.86 -1.82 12.04
CA GLY A 14 5.72 -1.67 12.95
C GLY A 14 5.27 -3.01 13.56
N LYS A 15 6.21 -3.89 13.87
CA LYS A 15 6.00 -5.24 14.44
C LYS A 15 5.28 -6.22 13.51
N ILE A 16 5.13 -5.89 12.22
CA ILE A 16 4.52 -6.77 11.20
C ILE A 16 5.59 -7.17 10.18
N ASN A 17 5.53 -8.41 9.72
CA ASN A 17 6.46 -8.94 8.73
C ASN A 17 6.46 -8.09 7.45
N TYR A 18 7.66 -7.71 7.02
CA TYR A 18 7.89 -6.93 5.82
C TYR A 18 8.45 -7.82 4.71
N TYR A 19 7.77 -7.84 3.59
CA TYR A 19 8.17 -8.52 2.36
C TYR A 19 8.61 -7.48 1.34
N PRO A 20 9.92 -7.38 1.04
CA PRO A 20 10.42 -6.40 0.08
C PRO A 20 9.78 -6.55 -1.30
N PRO A 21 9.56 -5.45 -2.05
CA PRO A 21 9.11 -5.55 -3.43
C PRO A 21 10.21 -6.16 -4.30
N TYR A 22 9.81 -6.92 -5.30
CA TYR A 22 10.70 -7.48 -6.30
C TYR A 22 10.21 -7.12 -7.71
N ASN A 23 11.12 -7.07 -8.69
CA ASN A 23 10.84 -6.71 -10.08
C ASN A 23 10.20 -5.32 -10.27
N TYR A 24 10.42 -4.39 -9.34
CA TYR A 24 10.00 -3.00 -9.42
C TYR A 24 11.19 -2.06 -9.22
N THR A 25 11.20 -0.97 -9.97
CA THR A 25 12.07 0.18 -9.69
C THR A 25 11.35 1.10 -8.71
N GLY A 26 11.99 1.48 -7.62
CA GLY A 26 11.38 2.27 -6.57
C GLY A 26 11.92 3.71 -6.51
N PHE A 27 11.01 4.67 -6.45
CA PHE A 27 11.30 6.10 -6.30
C PHE A 27 10.79 6.57 -4.94
N GLY A 28 11.71 7.06 -4.08
CA GLY A 28 11.35 7.62 -2.78
C GLY A 28 10.55 8.90 -2.92
N LEU A 29 9.53 9.08 -2.07
CA LEU A 29 8.77 10.32 -1.98
C LEU A 29 9.34 11.21 -0.88
N LYS A 30 9.23 12.52 -1.04
CA LYS A 30 9.67 13.49 -0.03
C LYS A 30 8.62 13.56 1.09
N VAL A 31 8.75 12.69 2.09
CA VAL A 31 7.78 12.55 3.19
C VAL A 31 8.36 12.80 4.58
N VAL A 32 9.69 12.95 4.67
CA VAL A 32 10.37 13.27 5.94
C VAL A 32 9.90 14.65 6.40
N ASP A 33 9.63 14.79 7.69
CA ASP A 33 9.12 16.00 8.35
C ASP A 33 7.73 16.48 7.87
N THR A 34 7.02 15.67 7.05
CA THR A 34 5.72 16.05 6.49
C THR A 34 4.56 15.77 7.44
N TYR A 35 4.67 14.73 8.26
CA TYR A 35 3.61 14.25 9.15
C TYR A 35 3.98 14.47 10.63
N ASP A 36 2.98 14.42 11.51
CA ASP A 36 3.12 14.39 12.97
C ASP A 36 4.03 15.51 13.52
N ASN A 37 3.95 16.73 12.93
CA ASN A 37 4.79 17.88 13.29
C ASN A 37 6.30 17.60 13.18
N GLY A 38 6.71 16.78 12.20
CA GLY A 38 8.10 16.43 11.99
C GLY A 38 8.57 15.17 12.74
N ASP A 39 7.70 14.49 13.47
CA ASP A 39 8.04 13.20 14.06
C ASP A 39 8.05 12.10 12.99
N ASN A 40 9.24 11.58 12.72
CA ASN A 40 9.47 10.54 11.70
C ASN A 40 9.45 9.12 12.27
N THR A 41 8.97 8.91 13.50
CA THR A 41 8.88 7.57 14.12
C THR A 41 8.10 6.60 13.26
N TRP A 42 7.03 7.05 12.61
CA TRP A 42 6.17 6.25 11.73
C TRP A 42 6.92 5.57 10.56
N ILE A 43 7.97 6.19 10.02
CA ILE A 43 8.77 5.67 8.89
C ILE A 43 10.02 4.89 9.35
N GLY A 44 10.20 4.72 10.65
CA GLY A 44 11.31 4.00 11.26
C GLY A 44 11.47 2.55 10.78
N MET A 45 12.58 1.92 11.20
CA MET A 45 12.92 0.55 10.81
C MET A 45 13.37 -0.31 12.02
N CYS A 46 13.06 0.14 13.23
CA CYS A 46 13.54 -0.47 14.48
C CYS A 46 12.41 -1.09 15.31
N ASN A 47 11.19 -1.17 14.78
CA ASN A 47 9.99 -1.67 15.46
C ASN A 47 9.65 -0.92 16.77
N LYS A 48 9.99 0.36 16.85
CA LYS A 48 9.61 1.22 17.97
C LYS A 48 8.09 1.43 18.02
N GLU A 49 7.60 1.77 19.19
CA GLU A 49 6.19 2.21 19.32
C GLU A 49 5.96 3.43 18.42
N GLY A 50 4.84 3.45 17.70
CA GLY A 50 4.52 4.50 16.72
C GLY A 50 5.03 4.21 15.30
N GLU A 51 5.89 3.23 15.10
CA GLU A 51 6.31 2.81 13.75
C GLU A 51 5.17 2.16 12.98
N PHE A 52 5.00 2.54 11.72
CA PHE A 52 3.98 2.01 10.82
C PHE A 52 4.50 0.77 10.05
N ALA A 53 3.58 -0.17 9.78
CA ALA A 53 3.86 -1.33 8.95
C ALA A 53 3.95 -0.94 7.46
N VAL A 54 4.45 -1.85 6.62
CA VAL A 54 4.53 -1.67 5.17
C VAL A 54 3.41 -2.41 4.47
N ALA A 55 2.76 -1.74 3.53
CA ALA A 55 1.76 -2.32 2.64
C ALA A 55 1.86 -1.73 1.23
N TYR A 56 1.18 -2.36 0.29
CA TYR A 56 1.20 -2.03 -1.14
C TYR A 56 -0.20 -1.72 -1.65
N HIS A 57 -0.31 -0.69 -2.48
CA HIS A 57 -1.54 -0.26 -3.14
C HIS A 57 -1.35 -0.21 -4.65
N GLY A 58 -2.01 -1.10 -5.39
CA GLY A 58 -1.93 -1.17 -6.85
C GLY A 58 -2.83 -0.11 -7.52
N ILE A 59 -2.31 0.55 -8.55
CA ILE A 59 -3.04 1.54 -9.35
C ILE A 59 -3.51 0.92 -10.66
N ARG A 60 -4.81 1.05 -10.94
CA ARG A 60 -5.43 0.57 -12.17
C ARG A 60 -6.19 1.63 -12.97
N SER A 61 -6.34 2.83 -12.45
CA SER A 61 -7.17 3.87 -13.07
C SER A 61 -6.42 4.63 -14.16
N SER A 62 -5.48 5.50 -13.83
CA SER A 62 -4.78 6.35 -14.78
C SER A 62 -3.47 6.93 -14.21
N ILE A 63 -2.61 7.46 -15.07
CA ILE A 63 -1.45 8.26 -14.67
C ILE A 63 -1.88 9.51 -13.90
N GLU A 64 -3.01 10.12 -14.26
CA GLU A 64 -3.55 11.28 -13.54
C GLU A 64 -3.92 10.93 -12.09
N ALA A 65 -4.47 9.75 -11.85
CA ALA A 65 -4.71 9.29 -10.49
C ALA A 65 -3.41 9.17 -9.67
N VAL A 66 -2.31 8.72 -10.28
CA VAL A 66 -0.98 8.70 -9.64
C VAL A 66 -0.56 10.11 -9.24
N LYS A 67 -0.67 11.09 -10.15
CA LYS A 67 -0.35 12.51 -9.88
C LYS A 67 -1.19 13.08 -8.74
N ASN A 68 -2.49 12.78 -8.73
CA ASN A 68 -3.40 13.22 -7.67
C ASN A 68 -3.02 12.65 -6.30
N ILE A 69 -2.62 11.38 -6.22
CA ILE A 69 -2.15 10.75 -4.98
C ILE A 69 -0.85 11.39 -4.50
N LEU A 70 0.08 11.67 -5.42
CA LEU A 70 1.36 12.32 -5.10
C LEU A 70 1.17 13.75 -4.54
N ASN A 71 0.14 14.45 -4.98
CA ASN A 71 -0.17 15.82 -4.57
C ASN A 71 -1.12 15.91 -3.36
N SER A 72 -1.71 14.79 -2.93
CA SER A 72 -2.66 14.76 -1.83
C SER A 72 -2.46 13.52 -0.95
N HIS A 73 -3.39 12.58 -1.03
CA HIS A 73 -3.35 11.30 -0.31
C HIS A 73 -4.20 10.25 -1.03
N LEU A 74 -4.06 8.99 -0.62
CA LEU A 74 -4.93 7.91 -1.07
C LEU A 74 -6.35 8.13 -0.58
N LYS A 75 -7.33 7.91 -1.45
CA LYS A 75 -8.76 8.01 -1.13
C LYS A 75 -9.42 6.64 -1.29
N ALA A 76 -10.43 6.39 -0.48
CA ALA A 76 -11.26 5.21 -0.63
C ALA A 76 -11.95 5.22 -2.01
N GLY A 77 -11.92 4.07 -2.68
CA GLY A 77 -12.69 3.85 -3.91
C GLY A 77 -14.19 3.79 -3.65
N GLU A 78 -14.97 3.66 -4.73
CA GLU A 78 -16.40 3.40 -4.68
C GLU A 78 -16.70 1.95 -5.04
N ASN A 79 -17.84 1.42 -4.56
CA ASN A 79 -18.30 0.05 -4.83
C ASN A 79 -17.22 -1.01 -4.55
N GLN A 80 -16.62 -0.94 -3.38
CA GLN A 80 -15.52 -1.81 -2.99
C GLN A 80 -16.02 -3.21 -2.61
N ALA A 81 -15.21 -4.24 -2.91
CA ALA A 81 -15.58 -5.65 -2.78
C ALA A 81 -16.07 -6.06 -1.38
N TYR A 82 -15.52 -5.45 -0.33
CA TYR A 82 -15.85 -5.80 1.05
C TYR A 82 -16.56 -4.67 1.82
N GLU A 83 -17.04 -3.64 1.14
CA GLU A 83 -17.70 -2.48 1.78
C GLU A 83 -18.97 -2.89 2.52
N ASN A 84 -19.77 -3.76 1.90
CA ASN A 84 -21.06 -4.24 2.43
C ASN A 84 -21.10 -5.78 2.56
N ASP A 85 -19.96 -6.44 2.55
CA ASP A 85 -19.88 -7.90 2.66
C ASP A 85 -20.09 -8.31 4.12
N GLU A 86 -21.20 -8.99 4.41
CA GLU A 86 -21.56 -9.46 5.75
C GLU A 86 -20.55 -10.49 6.30
N ASP A 87 -19.84 -11.19 5.41
CA ASP A 87 -18.80 -12.16 5.79
C ASP A 87 -17.42 -11.52 5.97
N ALA A 88 -17.22 -10.30 5.47
CA ALA A 88 -15.97 -9.55 5.59
C ALA A 88 -15.92 -8.73 6.88
N LEU A 89 -15.95 -9.41 8.02
CA LEU A 89 -15.96 -8.75 9.33
C LEU A 89 -14.54 -8.57 9.90
N HIS A 90 -14.36 -7.43 10.54
CA HIS A 90 -13.24 -7.16 11.43
C HIS A 90 -13.79 -6.87 12.84
N LEU A 91 -13.40 -7.67 13.83
CA LEU A 91 -13.88 -7.59 15.22
C LEU A 91 -15.43 -7.57 15.30
N GLY A 92 -16.09 -8.38 14.49
CA GLY A 92 -17.56 -8.52 14.48
C GLY A 92 -18.33 -7.38 13.79
N LYS A 93 -17.63 -6.46 13.10
CA LYS A 93 -18.24 -5.36 12.32
C LYS A 93 -17.78 -5.42 10.87
N PRO A 94 -18.59 -4.99 9.89
CA PRO A 94 -18.19 -4.90 8.50
C PRO A 94 -16.89 -4.09 8.35
N CYS A 95 -15.98 -4.55 7.48
CA CYS A 95 -14.73 -3.84 7.19
C CYS A 95 -15.00 -2.45 6.59
N GLY A 96 -16.10 -2.31 5.87
CA GLY A 96 -16.57 -1.03 5.35
C GLY A 96 -15.66 -0.46 4.26
N ARG A 97 -15.96 0.78 3.89
CA ARG A 97 -15.24 1.55 2.88
C ARG A 97 -13.85 1.97 3.36
N GLY A 98 -12.85 1.92 2.49
CA GLY A 98 -11.49 2.37 2.81
C GLY A 98 -10.53 2.26 1.65
N VAL A 99 -9.26 2.51 1.92
CA VAL A 99 -8.17 2.20 1.00
C VAL A 99 -7.74 0.77 1.22
N TYR A 100 -7.82 -0.05 0.18
CA TYR A 100 -7.41 -1.44 0.21
C TYR A 100 -5.93 -1.55 -0.11
N VAL A 101 -5.20 -2.18 0.76
CA VAL A 101 -3.77 -2.47 0.62
C VAL A 101 -3.49 -3.91 1.01
N THR A 102 -2.29 -4.39 0.70
CA THR A 102 -1.84 -5.73 1.04
C THR A 102 -0.37 -5.71 1.47
N PRO A 103 0.05 -6.57 2.42
CA PRO A 103 1.48 -6.67 2.78
C PRO A 103 2.34 -7.33 1.69
N LYS A 104 1.73 -7.85 0.61
CA LYS A 104 2.41 -8.62 -0.43
C LYS A 104 2.32 -7.93 -1.80
N ILE A 105 3.46 -7.63 -2.41
CA ILE A 105 3.53 -6.93 -3.70
C ILE A 105 2.84 -7.70 -4.84
N ASN A 106 2.95 -9.02 -4.87
CA ASN A 106 2.30 -9.86 -5.89
C ASN A 106 0.76 -9.78 -5.81
N VAL A 107 0.19 -9.65 -4.63
CA VAL A 107 -1.26 -9.44 -4.46
C VAL A 107 -1.66 -8.05 -4.95
N ALA A 108 -0.89 -7.00 -4.61
CA ALA A 108 -1.13 -5.65 -5.12
C ALA A 108 -1.03 -5.58 -6.65
N GLU A 109 -0.10 -6.31 -7.26
CA GLU A 109 0.09 -6.35 -8.70
C GLU A 109 -1.18 -6.84 -9.45
N HIS A 110 -1.93 -7.79 -8.91
CA HIS A 110 -3.20 -8.25 -9.50
C HIS A 110 -4.25 -7.13 -9.59
N TYR A 111 -4.14 -6.09 -8.77
CA TYR A 111 -5.02 -4.92 -8.81
C TYR A 111 -4.51 -3.78 -9.68
N THR A 112 -3.37 -3.96 -10.35
CA THR A 112 -2.87 -3.00 -11.33
C THR A 112 -3.33 -3.36 -12.74
N LYS A 113 -3.31 -2.39 -13.64
CA LYS A 113 -3.28 -2.61 -15.09
C LYS A 113 -2.15 -1.79 -15.68
N PRO A 114 -1.60 -2.20 -16.84
CA PRO A 114 -0.63 -1.38 -17.55
C PRO A 114 -1.22 -0.01 -17.87
N LEU A 115 -0.51 1.04 -17.51
CA LEU A 115 -0.85 2.44 -17.81
C LEU A 115 0.14 2.96 -18.85
N TYR A 116 -0.38 3.58 -19.90
CA TYR A 116 0.44 4.12 -20.97
C TYR A 116 0.99 5.49 -20.57
N ALA A 117 2.30 5.65 -20.64
CA ALA A 117 3.00 6.92 -20.46
C ALA A 117 3.40 7.48 -21.84
N GLU A 118 2.64 8.46 -22.32
CA GLU A 118 2.81 9.04 -23.67
C GLU A 118 4.21 9.57 -23.92
N GLU A 119 4.77 10.30 -22.95
CA GLU A 119 6.11 10.91 -23.04
C GLU A 119 7.23 9.88 -23.23
N LEU A 120 7.01 8.64 -22.73
CA LEU A 120 7.99 7.56 -22.80
C LEU A 120 7.63 6.52 -23.87
N ASN A 121 6.44 6.61 -24.45
CA ASN A 121 5.88 5.62 -25.39
C ASN A 121 5.96 4.18 -24.85
N LYS A 122 5.60 3.98 -23.57
CA LYS A 122 5.71 2.71 -22.86
C LYS A 122 4.58 2.50 -21.87
N TYR A 123 4.33 1.23 -21.56
CA TYR A 123 3.38 0.82 -20.52
C TYR A 123 4.10 0.50 -19.21
N PHE A 124 3.47 0.89 -18.11
CA PHE A 124 3.98 0.65 -16.77
C PHE A 124 2.88 0.16 -15.82
N ARG A 125 3.22 -0.77 -14.94
CA ARG A 125 2.43 -1.03 -13.73
C ARG A 125 2.96 -0.18 -12.60
N ILE A 126 2.04 0.38 -11.84
CA ILE A 126 2.37 1.32 -10.75
C ILE A 126 1.76 0.81 -9.46
N VAL A 127 2.57 0.78 -8.41
CA VAL A 127 2.18 0.42 -7.05
C VAL A 127 2.73 1.47 -6.09
N PHE A 128 1.90 1.96 -5.18
CA PHE A 128 2.40 2.73 -4.04
C PHE A 128 2.83 1.79 -2.92
N GLN A 129 4.05 1.96 -2.45
CA GLN A 129 4.49 1.38 -1.19
C GLN A 129 4.16 2.37 -0.08
N CYS A 130 3.37 1.90 0.88
CA CYS A 130 2.80 2.74 1.93
C CYS A 130 3.28 2.29 3.31
N ARG A 131 3.28 3.24 4.23
CA ARG A 131 3.30 2.96 5.66
C ARG A 131 1.88 3.05 6.18
N VAL A 132 1.46 2.05 6.96
CA VAL A 132 0.11 1.94 7.50
C VAL A 132 0.15 1.77 9.01
N ASN A 133 -0.74 2.49 9.71
CA ASN A 133 -0.83 2.39 11.15
C ASN A 133 -1.36 1.01 11.57
N PRO A 134 -0.54 0.14 12.22
CA PRO A 134 -0.93 -1.23 12.52
C PRO A 134 -2.14 -1.31 13.46
N LYS A 135 -2.36 -0.29 14.30
CA LYS A 135 -3.51 -0.21 15.22
C LYS A 135 -4.84 0.13 14.52
N LYS A 136 -4.79 0.53 13.24
CA LYS A 136 -5.96 0.97 12.45
C LYS A 136 -6.31 0.01 11.32
N ILE A 137 -5.53 -1.04 11.11
CA ILE A 137 -5.78 -2.04 10.07
C ILE A 137 -7.10 -2.76 10.37
N ARG A 138 -8.04 -2.70 9.42
CA ARG A 138 -9.21 -3.55 9.36
C ARG A 138 -8.93 -4.70 8.40
N GLN A 139 -9.06 -5.92 8.86
CA GLN A 139 -8.66 -7.10 8.11
C GLN A 139 -9.82 -8.09 8.05
N PRO A 140 -10.36 -8.40 6.85
CA PRO A 140 -11.41 -9.39 6.72
C PRO A 140 -10.91 -10.76 7.17
N LYS A 141 -11.66 -11.44 8.03
CA LYS A 141 -11.24 -12.71 8.64
C LYS A 141 -10.93 -13.79 7.60
N HIS A 142 -11.72 -13.87 6.54
CA HIS A 142 -11.58 -14.87 5.47
C HIS A 142 -10.64 -14.45 4.33
N LYS A 143 -10.13 -13.20 4.37
CA LYS A 143 -9.21 -12.62 3.39
C LYS A 143 -8.09 -11.84 4.08
N PRO A 144 -7.24 -12.51 4.87
CA PRO A 144 -6.25 -11.84 5.72
C PRO A 144 -5.15 -11.12 4.95
N GLU A 145 -5.02 -11.36 3.66
CA GLU A 145 -4.10 -10.63 2.77
C GLU A 145 -4.56 -9.22 2.42
N TYR A 146 -5.82 -8.85 2.71
CA TYR A 146 -6.33 -7.50 2.50
C TYR A 146 -6.41 -6.73 3.80
N TRP A 147 -5.88 -5.52 3.77
CA TRP A 147 -5.96 -4.55 4.85
C TRP A 147 -6.72 -3.33 4.37
N ILE A 148 -7.62 -2.83 5.18
CA ILE A 148 -8.48 -1.69 4.86
C ILE A 148 -8.22 -0.60 5.87
N LEU A 149 -7.92 0.60 5.37
CA LEU A 149 -7.61 1.79 6.18
C LEU A 149 -8.40 2.99 5.66
N ASN A 150 -8.59 4.00 6.50
CA ASN A 150 -9.13 5.26 6.05
C ASN A 150 -8.08 6.00 5.20
N GLY A 151 -8.52 6.58 4.09
CA GLY A 151 -7.68 7.36 3.19
C GLY A 151 -7.34 8.73 3.77
N ASN A 152 -6.58 8.77 4.83
CA ASN A 152 -6.08 9.98 5.46
C ASN A 152 -4.61 9.77 5.88
N GLY A 153 -3.88 10.86 6.06
CA GLY A 153 -2.46 10.79 6.45
C GLY A 153 -2.20 10.27 7.87
N GLN A 154 -3.24 9.97 8.65
CA GLN A 154 -3.10 9.39 9.99
C GLN A 154 -3.02 7.87 9.98
N GLU A 155 -3.65 7.23 9.00
CA GLU A 155 -3.73 5.77 8.91
C GLU A 155 -2.86 5.18 7.82
N ILE A 156 -2.71 5.88 6.68
CA ILE A 156 -1.94 5.42 5.52
C ILE A 156 -1.15 6.56 4.89
N ARG A 157 0.13 6.32 4.60
CA ARG A 157 1.09 7.29 4.06
C ARG A 157 1.90 6.65 2.93
N PRO A 158 1.66 7.00 1.66
CA PRO A 158 2.57 6.62 0.58
C PRO A 158 3.95 7.23 0.83
N TYR A 159 5.01 6.43 0.71
CA TYR A 159 6.38 6.91 0.90
C TYR A 159 7.32 6.52 -0.24
N ARG A 160 6.85 5.66 -1.15
CA ARG A 160 7.61 5.21 -2.29
C ARG A 160 6.69 4.85 -3.45
N LEU A 161 7.07 5.26 -4.66
CA LEU A 161 6.44 4.83 -5.91
C LEU A 161 7.23 3.66 -6.49
N LEU A 162 6.56 2.58 -6.78
CA LEU A 162 7.10 1.39 -7.43
C LEU A 162 6.59 1.31 -8.85
N VAL A 163 7.52 1.19 -9.80
CA VAL A 163 7.23 1.19 -11.24
C VAL A 163 7.83 -0.06 -11.88
N LYS A 164 7.03 -0.76 -12.67
CA LYS A 164 7.46 -1.91 -13.46
C LYS A 164 7.09 -1.67 -14.91
N GLN A 165 8.09 -1.62 -15.81
CA GLN A 165 7.83 -1.53 -17.23
C GLN A 165 7.26 -2.87 -17.72
N GLU A 166 6.20 -2.80 -18.55
CA GLU A 166 5.68 -3.94 -19.26
C GLU A 166 6.38 -4.06 -20.62
N ASN A 167 6.80 -5.26 -20.96
CA ASN A 167 7.23 -5.57 -22.33
C ASN A 167 5.99 -5.77 -23.18
N ASN A 168 5.93 -5.10 -24.31
CA ASN A 168 4.91 -5.32 -25.35
C ASN A 168 5.07 -6.71 -25.95
#